data_f186bfddf18358e9583b3ade5d07e27f
#
_entry.id   f186bfddf18358e9583b3ade5d07e27f
#
_cell.length_a   1.000
_cell.length_b   1.000
_cell.length_c   1.000
_cell.angle_alpha   90.00
_cell.angle_beta   90.00
_cell.angle_gamma   90.00
#
_symmetry.space_group_name_H-M   'P 1'
#
loop_
_entity.id
_entity.type
_entity.pdbx_description
1 polymer ?
#
loop_
_entity_poly.entity_id
_entity_poly.type
_entity_poly.pdbx_seq_one_letter_code
_entity_poly.pdbx_strand_id
1 'polypeptide(L)'
;LFNKIIDEYNIIDHYSDCCIRQLFQYLLIMLIRSDRNNKDVKDYINKSHKKIDSDMISASRYIAENFKNNISLKDVAEFLNLNPTYFSSKFKAFHGIGFAEYLRNARINHAEWYLIETDLSLSDVADECGFCNSNYFGDTFKLVNGISPSEFRKKYKPKKSDK
;
A
#
# COMPACT_ATOMS: atom_id res chain seq x y z
N LEU A 1 19.85 -13.63 -2.69
CA LEU A 1 18.54 -13.02 -2.86
C LEU A 1 17.69 -13.15 -1.59
N PHE A 2 17.63 -14.35 -0.98
CA PHE A 2 16.86 -14.59 0.23
C PHE A 2 17.30 -13.69 1.40
N ASN A 3 18.60 -13.53 1.60
CA ASN A 3 19.16 -12.62 2.60
C ASN A 3 18.74 -11.15 2.33
N LYS A 4 18.71 -10.71 1.06
CA LYS A 4 18.23 -9.38 0.71
C LYS A 4 16.77 -9.14 1.06
N ILE A 5 15.91 -10.15 0.94
CA ILE A 5 14.50 -10.06 1.36
C ILE A 5 14.40 -9.93 2.89
N ILE A 6 15.24 -10.69 3.63
CA ILE A 6 15.29 -10.62 5.10
C ILE A 6 15.85 -9.26 5.55
N ASP A 7 16.90 -8.77 4.90
CA ASP A 7 17.50 -7.47 5.19
C ASP A 7 16.47 -6.35 4.97
N GLU A 8 15.75 -6.40 3.84
CA GLU A 8 14.70 -5.44 3.51
C GLU A 8 13.48 -5.52 4.45
N TYR A 9 13.12 -6.73 4.89
CA TYR A 9 12.05 -6.91 5.88
C TYR A 9 12.37 -6.29 7.24
N ASN A 10 13.67 -6.21 7.60
CA ASN A 10 14.13 -5.60 8.83
C ASN A 10 14.28 -4.05 8.73
N ILE A 11 14.24 -3.50 7.50
CA ILE A 11 14.21 -2.06 7.26
C ILE A 11 12.74 -1.64 7.25
N ILE A 12 12.27 -1.06 8.36
CA ILE A 12 10.90 -0.53 8.44
C ILE A 12 10.89 0.87 7.81
N ASP A 13 10.81 0.93 6.48
CA ASP A 13 10.62 2.17 5.75
C ASP A 13 9.47 2.05 4.73
N HIS A 14 9.08 3.18 4.16
CA HIS A 14 7.97 3.27 3.20
C HIS A 14 8.18 2.43 1.92
N TYR A 15 9.43 2.14 1.56
CA TYR A 15 9.79 1.44 0.33
C TYR A 15 9.95 -0.06 0.54
N SER A 16 10.08 -0.53 1.80
CA SER A 16 10.34 -1.94 2.15
C SER A 16 9.28 -2.87 1.55
N ASP A 17 8.02 -2.50 1.63
CA ASP A 17 6.91 -3.32 1.09
C ASP A 17 7.00 -3.45 -0.44
N CYS A 18 7.36 -2.37 -1.12
CA CYS A 18 7.58 -2.37 -2.57
C CYS A 18 8.82 -3.20 -2.95
N CYS A 19 9.92 -3.00 -2.24
CA CYS A 19 11.17 -3.74 -2.44
C CYS A 19 10.99 -5.23 -2.18
N ILE A 20 10.32 -5.60 -1.08
CA ILE A 20 10.02 -6.99 -0.73
C ILE A 20 9.18 -7.65 -1.84
N ARG A 21 8.14 -6.99 -2.34
CA ARG A 21 7.32 -7.50 -3.45
C ARG A 21 8.13 -7.72 -4.73
N GLN A 22 8.99 -6.77 -5.08
CA GLN A 22 9.85 -6.86 -6.26
C GLN A 22 10.87 -8.01 -6.12
N LEU A 23 11.52 -8.11 -4.97
CA LEU A 23 12.47 -9.18 -4.67
C LEU A 23 11.79 -10.55 -4.65
N PHE A 24 10.57 -10.64 -4.12
CA PHE A 24 9.80 -11.87 -4.11
C PHE A 24 9.36 -12.28 -5.53
N GLN A 25 8.89 -11.33 -6.34
CA GLN A 25 8.58 -11.59 -7.75
C GLN A 25 9.81 -12.07 -8.52
N TYR A 26 10.97 -11.45 -8.29
CA TYR A 26 12.22 -11.88 -8.91
C TYR A 26 12.62 -13.30 -8.47
N LEU A 27 12.48 -13.62 -7.18
CA LEU A 27 12.72 -14.97 -6.66
C LEU A 27 11.81 -16.00 -7.35
N LEU A 28 10.52 -15.70 -7.48
CA LEU A 28 9.57 -16.58 -8.18
C LEU A 28 9.99 -16.81 -9.64
N ILE A 29 10.38 -15.76 -10.35
CA ILE A 29 10.86 -15.86 -11.74
C ILE A 29 12.12 -16.74 -11.82
N MET A 30 13.04 -16.60 -10.87
CA MET A 30 14.27 -17.41 -10.83
C MET A 30 13.95 -18.88 -10.54
N LEU A 31 13.04 -19.17 -9.62
CA LEU A 31 12.57 -20.54 -9.35
C LEU A 31 11.91 -21.18 -10.57
N ILE A 32 11.05 -20.43 -11.27
CA ILE A 32 10.41 -20.88 -12.51
C ILE A 32 11.45 -21.17 -13.60
N ARG A 33 12.48 -20.33 -13.70
CA ARG A 33 13.56 -20.52 -14.69
C ARG A 33 14.46 -21.69 -14.35
N SER A 34 14.72 -21.97 -13.06
CA SER A 34 15.56 -23.08 -12.62
C SER A 34 14.89 -24.43 -12.83
N ASP A 35 13.55 -24.47 -12.81
CA ASP A 35 12.76 -25.69 -12.91
C ASP A 35 11.93 -25.74 -14.22
N ARG A 36 12.61 -25.52 -15.36
CA ARG A 36 11.98 -25.51 -16.69
C ARG A 36 11.25 -26.81 -17.06
N ASN A 37 11.48 -27.91 -16.34
CA ASN A 37 10.93 -29.23 -16.64
C ASN A 37 9.86 -29.68 -15.63
N ASN A 38 9.57 -28.92 -14.57
CA ASN A 38 8.57 -29.35 -13.59
C ASN A 38 7.17 -28.91 -14.01
N LYS A 39 6.42 -29.89 -14.48
CA LYS A 39 5.03 -29.73 -14.96
C LYS A 39 4.11 -29.27 -13.83
N ASP A 40 4.38 -29.73 -12.60
CA ASP A 40 3.57 -29.43 -11.41
C ASP A 40 3.69 -27.96 -10.99
N VAL A 41 4.87 -27.34 -11.15
CA VAL A 41 5.09 -25.90 -10.88
C VAL A 41 4.37 -25.06 -11.93
N LYS A 42 4.39 -25.45 -13.20
CA LYS A 42 3.63 -24.77 -14.26
C LYS A 42 2.13 -24.86 -14.03
N ASP A 43 1.63 -26.03 -13.61
CA ASP A 43 0.21 -26.22 -13.32
C ASP A 43 -0.22 -25.48 -12.06
N TYR A 44 0.64 -25.40 -11.04
CA TYR A 44 0.38 -24.60 -9.85
C TYR A 44 0.36 -23.09 -10.15
N ILE A 45 1.29 -22.61 -10.95
CA ILE A 45 1.34 -21.22 -11.41
C ILE A 45 0.12 -20.90 -12.27
N ASN A 46 -0.23 -21.76 -13.23
CA ASN A 46 -1.41 -21.56 -14.08
C ASN A 46 -2.72 -21.62 -13.27
N LYS A 47 -2.79 -22.43 -12.21
CA LYS A 47 -3.92 -22.47 -11.28
C LYS A 47 -3.97 -21.24 -10.37
N SER A 48 -2.82 -20.75 -9.90
CA SER A 48 -2.76 -19.53 -9.10
C SER A 48 -2.99 -18.27 -9.94
N HIS A 49 -2.51 -18.22 -11.18
CA HIS A 49 -2.85 -17.15 -12.14
C HIS A 49 -4.34 -17.13 -12.53
N LYS A 50 -5.01 -18.27 -12.56
CA LYS A 50 -6.47 -18.34 -12.81
C LYS A 50 -7.32 -17.76 -11.66
N LYS A 51 -6.73 -17.46 -10.51
CA LYS A 51 -7.41 -16.97 -9.31
C LYS A 51 -6.87 -15.63 -8.79
N ILE A 52 -6.11 -14.90 -9.59
CA ILE A 52 -5.86 -13.49 -9.28
C ILE A 52 -7.20 -12.78 -9.52
N ASP A 53 -7.77 -12.30 -8.43
CA ASP A 53 -9.06 -11.62 -8.48
C ASP A 53 -8.89 -10.25 -9.14
N SER A 54 -9.14 -10.21 -10.46
CA SER A 54 -9.00 -9.00 -11.27
C SER A 54 -9.80 -7.83 -10.73
N ASP A 55 -10.93 -8.11 -10.08
CA ASP A 55 -11.78 -7.10 -9.48
C ASP A 55 -11.08 -6.45 -8.29
N MET A 56 -10.42 -7.25 -7.44
CA MET A 56 -9.72 -6.72 -6.26
C MET A 56 -8.46 -5.94 -6.63
N ILE A 57 -7.77 -6.33 -7.70
CA ILE A 57 -6.67 -5.54 -8.27
C ILE A 57 -7.19 -4.21 -8.83
N SER A 58 -8.31 -4.24 -9.54
CA SER A 58 -8.96 -3.04 -10.08
C SER A 58 -9.46 -2.12 -8.96
N ALA A 59 -10.00 -2.69 -7.86
CA ALA A 59 -10.35 -1.95 -6.66
C ALA A 59 -9.15 -1.22 -6.05
N SER A 60 -8.02 -1.94 -5.88
CA SER A 60 -6.80 -1.35 -5.33
C SER A 60 -6.26 -0.22 -6.18
N ARG A 61 -6.32 -0.37 -7.50
CA ARG A 61 -5.92 0.68 -8.45
C ARG A 61 -6.84 1.90 -8.34
N TYR A 62 -8.15 1.69 -8.35
CA TYR A 62 -9.12 2.77 -8.20
C TYR A 62 -8.89 3.56 -6.89
N ILE A 63 -8.64 2.84 -5.78
CA ILE A 63 -8.33 3.48 -4.49
C ILE A 63 -7.03 4.28 -4.58
N ALA A 64 -5.98 3.72 -5.17
CA ALA A 64 -4.68 4.40 -5.32
C ALA A 64 -4.75 5.66 -6.20
N GLU A 65 -5.63 5.68 -7.20
CA GLU A 65 -5.85 6.84 -8.06
C GLU A 65 -6.77 7.91 -7.45
N ASN A 66 -7.62 7.50 -6.48
CA ASN A 66 -8.68 8.34 -5.92
C ASN A 66 -8.60 8.56 -4.41
N PHE A 67 -7.56 8.13 -3.72
CA PHE A 67 -7.46 8.17 -2.24
C PHE A 67 -7.65 9.58 -1.65
N LYS A 68 -7.25 10.61 -2.38
CA LYS A 68 -7.42 12.02 -2.00
C LYS A 68 -8.89 12.42 -1.92
N ASN A 69 -9.73 11.81 -2.75
CA ASN A 69 -11.15 12.11 -2.82
C ASN A 69 -11.92 11.43 -1.68
N ASN A 70 -13.13 11.92 -1.40
CA ASN A 70 -14.01 11.28 -0.41
C ASN A 70 -14.70 10.05 -1.01
N ILE A 71 -13.92 9.02 -1.33
CA ILE A 71 -14.44 7.75 -1.87
C ILE A 71 -14.97 6.86 -0.76
N SER A 72 -16.07 6.19 -1.04
CA SER A 72 -16.69 5.21 -0.16
C SER A 72 -16.59 3.80 -0.72
N LEU A 73 -16.84 2.81 0.12
CA LEU A 73 -16.95 1.41 -0.30
C LEU A 73 -17.97 1.23 -1.42
N LYS A 74 -19.08 2.00 -1.36
CA LYS A 74 -20.16 1.95 -2.37
C LYS A 74 -19.65 2.42 -3.73
N ASP A 75 -18.87 3.49 -3.79
CA ASP A 75 -18.35 4.03 -5.05
C ASP A 75 -17.42 3.02 -5.74
N VAL A 76 -16.58 2.32 -4.97
CA VAL A 76 -15.70 1.28 -5.53
C VAL A 76 -16.49 0.05 -5.96
N ALA A 77 -17.50 -0.36 -5.20
CA ALA A 77 -18.36 -1.47 -5.58
C ALA A 77 -19.15 -1.15 -6.87
N GLU A 78 -19.65 0.07 -7.01
CA GLU A 78 -20.33 0.55 -8.21
C GLU A 78 -19.40 0.61 -9.43
N PHE A 79 -18.18 1.11 -9.25
CA PHE A 79 -17.13 1.09 -10.30
C PHE A 79 -16.88 -0.32 -10.83
N LEU A 80 -16.94 -1.33 -9.96
CA LEU A 80 -16.74 -2.74 -10.32
C LEU A 80 -18.02 -3.45 -10.75
N ASN A 81 -19.17 -2.77 -10.75
CA ASN A 81 -20.49 -3.38 -10.95
C ASN A 81 -20.78 -4.53 -9.97
N LEU A 82 -20.34 -4.39 -8.72
CA LEU A 82 -20.53 -5.38 -7.65
C LEU A 82 -21.53 -4.89 -6.60
N ASN A 83 -22.20 -5.84 -5.95
CA ASN A 83 -22.99 -5.52 -4.77
C ASN A 83 -22.04 -5.08 -3.62
N PRO A 84 -22.33 -3.96 -2.90
CA PRO A 84 -21.45 -3.46 -1.84
C PRO A 84 -21.16 -4.45 -0.72
N THR A 85 -22.13 -5.27 -0.31
CA THR A 85 -21.96 -6.29 0.73
C THR A 85 -21.01 -7.40 0.26
N TYR A 86 -21.22 -7.86 -0.97
CA TYR A 86 -20.34 -8.85 -1.59
C TYR A 86 -18.90 -8.29 -1.76
N PHE A 87 -18.77 -7.07 -2.28
CA PHE A 87 -17.49 -6.39 -2.41
C PHE A 87 -16.77 -6.26 -1.07
N SER A 88 -17.46 -5.82 -0.01
CA SER A 88 -16.88 -5.68 1.34
C SER A 88 -16.26 -6.98 1.85
N SER A 89 -17.01 -8.07 1.75
CA SER A 89 -16.56 -9.40 2.20
C SER A 89 -15.37 -9.90 1.38
N LYS A 90 -15.46 -9.76 0.06
CA LYS A 90 -14.43 -10.18 -0.89
C LYS A 90 -13.15 -9.37 -0.73
N PHE A 91 -13.28 -8.04 -0.57
CA PHE A 91 -12.15 -7.13 -0.36
C PHE A 91 -11.39 -7.46 0.92
N LYS A 92 -12.12 -7.68 2.04
CA LYS A 92 -11.51 -8.08 3.30
C LYS A 92 -10.84 -9.45 3.21
N ALA A 93 -11.44 -10.40 2.51
CA ALA A 93 -10.84 -11.73 2.30
C ALA A 93 -9.54 -11.67 1.48
N PHE A 94 -9.46 -10.75 0.52
CA PHE A 94 -8.30 -10.58 -0.36
C PHE A 94 -7.17 -9.79 0.30
N HIS A 95 -7.49 -8.66 0.97
CA HIS A 95 -6.49 -7.76 1.57
C HIS A 95 -6.21 -8.04 3.06
N GLY A 96 -6.99 -8.89 3.73
CA GLY A 96 -6.90 -9.14 5.17
C GLY A 96 -7.51 -8.06 6.05
N ILE A 97 -7.74 -6.85 5.51
CA ILE A 97 -8.28 -5.68 6.20
C ILE A 97 -9.49 -5.11 5.44
N GLY A 98 -10.35 -4.37 6.15
CA GLY A 98 -11.52 -3.74 5.55
C GLY A 98 -11.17 -2.52 4.68
N PHE A 99 -12.12 -2.13 3.80
CA PHE A 99 -11.95 -0.99 2.88
C PHE A 99 -11.55 0.31 3.58
N ALA A 100 -12.22 0.68 4.67
CA ALA A 100 -11.94 1.92 5.38
C ALA A 100 -10.52 1.96 5.97
N GLU A 101 -10.07 0.84 6.48
CA GLU A 101 -8.71 0.67 6.99
C GLU A 101 -7.68 0.70 5.87
N TYR A 102 -7.96 0.04 4.76
CA TYR A 102 -7.12 0.05 3.57
C TYR A 102 -6.96 1.47 3.01
N LEU A 103 -8.05 2.22 2.84
CA LEU A 103 -8.02 3.62 2.37
C LEU A 103 -7.25 4.52 3.33
N ARG A 104 -7.49 4.36 4.65
CA ARG A 104 -6.74 5.08 5.69
C ARG A 104 -5.24 4.84 5.57
N ASN A 105 -4.83 3.58 5.46
CA ASN A 105 -3.42 3.22 5.32
C ASN A 105 -2.81 3.75 4.02
N ALA A 106 -3.54 3.71 2.90
CA ALA A 106 -3.12 4.32 1.65
C ALA A 106 -2.85 5.83 1.80
N ARG A 107 -3.75 6.55 2.47
CA ARG A 107 -3.59 7.99 2.76
C ARG A 107 -2.37 8.27 3.64
N ILE A 108 -2.15 7.47 4.68
CA ILE A 108 -0.98 7.62 5.57
C ILE A 108 0.32 7.35 4.81
N ASN A 109 0.38 6.32 3.99
CA ASN A 109 1.56 6.02 3.18
C ASN A 109 1.93 7.18 2.24
N HIS A 110 0.94 7.84 1.63
CA HIS A 110 1.19 9.04 0.83
C HIS A 110 1.65 10.23 1.69
N ALA A 111 1.10 10.38 2.91
CA ALA A 111 1.50 11.43 3.83
C ALA A 111 2.96 11.28 4.26
N GLU A 112 3.45 10.08 4.49
CA GLU A 112 4.87 9.80 4.78
C GLU A 112 5.77 10.32 3.67
N TRP A 113 5.43 10.03 2.41
CA TRP A 113 6.16 10.54 1.26
C TRP A 113 6.17 12.08 1.23
N TYR A 114 5.01 12.74 1.40
CA TYR A 114 4.95 14.20 1.45
C TYR A 114 5.78 14.79 2.60
N LEU A 115 5.77 14.15 3.77
CA LEU A 115 6.54 14.60 4.92
C LEU A 115 8.06 14.55 4.71
N ILE A 116 8.54 13.59 3.94
CA ILE A 116 9.97 13.39 3.63
C ILE A 116 10.40 14.29 2.47
N GLU A 117 9.65 14.25 1.36
CA GLU A 117 10.08 14.77 0.08
C GLU A 117 9.71 16.25 -0.14
N THR A 118 8.77 16.80 0.68
CA THR A 118 8.30 18.18 0.48
C THR A 118 8.46 19.04 1.72
N ASP A 119 8.36 20.38 1.53
CA ASP A 119 8.31 21.36 2.62
C ASP A 119 6.87 21.81 2.94
N LEU A 120 5.85 21.07 2.48
CA LEU A 120 4.45 21.37 2.74
C LEU A 120 4.15 21.43 4.24
N SER A 121 3.23 22.32 4.65
CA SER A 121 2.75 22.34 6.03
C SER A 121 2.03 21.05 6.37
N LEU A 122 1.87 20.73 7.66
CA LEU A 122 1.12 19.54 8.07
C LEU A 122 -0.35 19.62 7.65
N SER A 123 -0.90 20.82 7.57
CA SER A 123 -2.26 21.06 7.06
C SER A 123 -2.34 20.72 5.58
N ASP A 124 -1.41 21.22 4.77
CA ASP A 124 -1.39 20.96 3.34
C ASP A 124 -1.17 19.45 3.06
N VAL A 125 -0.32 18.79 3.85
CA VAL A 125 -0.14 17.33 3.73
C VAL A 125 -1.44 16.59 4.05
N ALA A 126 -2.16 17.02 5.09
CA ALA A 126 -3.46 16.42 5.42
C ALA A 126 -4.45 16.58 4.27
N ASP A 127 -4.55 17.76 3.69
CA ASP A 127 -5.45 18.08 2.57
C ASP A 127 -5.05 17.29 1.31
N GLU A 128 -3.74 17.22 0.99
CA GLU A 128 -3.24 16.45 -0.15
C GLU A 128 -3.48 14.94 0.01
N CYS A 129 -3.58 14.46 1.23
CA CYS A 129 -3.89 13.05 1.52
C CYS A 129 -5.38 12.78 1.74
N GLY A 130 -6.26 13.76 1.56
CA GLY A 130 -7.72 13.59 1.65
C GLY A 130 -8.25 13.47 3.08
N PHE A 131 -7.55 14.03 4.08
CA PHE A 131 -8.06 14.13 5.44
C PHE A 131 -8.91 15.39 5.61
N CYS A 132 -10.04 15.25 6.33
CA CYS A 132 -10.98 16.36 6.54
C CYS A 132 -10.40 17.51 7.38
N ASN A 133 -9.43 17.22 8.25
CA ASN A 133 -8.76 18.19 9.09
C ASN A 133 -7.41 17.64 9.61
N SER A 134 -6.51 18.58 9.97
CA SER A 134 -5.15 18.28 10.43
C SER A 134 -5.10 17.54 11.77
N ASN A 135 -6.08 17.74 12.66
CA ASN A 135 -6.10 17.05 13.96
C ASN A 135 -6.37 15.56 13.75
N TYR A 136 -7.41 15.24 12.99
CA TYR A 136 -7.73 13.85 12.66
C TYR A 136 -6.59 13.18 11.89
N PHE A 137 -5.92 13.89 10.98
CA PHE A 137 -4.71 13.43 10.33
C PHE A 137 -3.62 13.10 11.34
N GLY A 138 -3.29 14.04 12.25
CA GLY A 138 -2.24 13.85 13.25
C GLY A 138 -2.47 12.64 14.16
N ASP A 139 -3.70 12.47 14.65
CA ASP A 139 -4.10 11.34 15.48
C ASP A 139 -4.02 10.01 14.72
N THR A 140 -4.53 10.01 13.49
CA THR A 140 -4.51 8.84 12.62
C THR A 140 -3.09 8.44 12.24
N PHE A 141 -2.24 9.41 11.89
CA PHE A 141 -0.85 9.18 11.55
C PHE A 141 -0.08 8.59 12.74
N LYS A 142 -0.28 9.16 13.94
CA LYS A 142 0.35 8.66 15.18
C LYS A 142 -0.15 7.27 15.55
N LEU A 143 -1.43 6.96 15.31
CA LEU A 143 -1.99 5.62 15.52
C LEU A 143 -1.31 4.57 14.63
N VAL A 144 -1.03 4.90 13.38
CA VAL A 144 -0.43 3.97 12.40
C VAL A 144 1.09 3.87 12.58
N ASN A 145 1.78 5.01 12.77
CA ASN A 145 3.24 5.08 12.77
C ASN A 145 3.87 5.13 14.17
N GLY A 146 3.08 5.21 15.23
CA GLY A 146 3.56 5.30 16.61
C GLY A 146 4.13 6.68 17.01
N ILE A 147 4.40 7.57 16.06
CA ILE A 147 4.93 8.91 16.25
C ILE A 147 4.12 9.94 15.47
N SER A 148 4.15 11.21 15.89
CA SER A 148 3.44 12.29 15.22
C SER A 148 4.05 12.61 13.84
N PRO A 149 3.26 13.23 12.91
CA PRO A 149 3.78 13.68 11.62
C PRO A 149 5.00 14.61 11.72
N SER A 150 5.03 15.49 12.73
CA SER A 150 6.15 16.40 12.99
C SER A 150 7.42 15.66 13.40
N GLU A 151 7.28 14.68 14.30
CA GLU A 151 8.39 13.83 14.74
C GLU A 151 8.88 12.95 13.60
N PHE A 152 7.97 12.41 12.80
CA PHE A 152 8.29 11.62 11.61
C PHE A 152 9.11 12.44 10.61
N ARG A 153 8.65 13.64 10.27
CA ARG A 153 9.40 14.57 9.41
C ARG A 153 10.79 14.86 9.96
N LYS A 154 10.89 15.20 11.24
CA LYS A 154 12.17 15.52 11.89
C LYS A 154 13.16 14.34 11.85
N LYS A 155 12.64 13.13 11.96
CA LYS A 155 13.44 11.90 12.02
C LYS A 155 13.92 11.45 10.64
N TYR A 156 13.05 11.53 9.62
CA TYR A 156 13.31 10.89 8.33
C TYR A 156 13.62 11.86 7.19
N LYS A 157 13.26 13.15 7.31
CA LYS A 157 13.61 14.14 6.27
C LYS A 157 15.11 14.41 6.27
N PRO A 158 15.80 14.24 5.12
CA PRO A 158 17.22 14.57 5.02
C PRO A 158 17.46 16.03 5.41
N LYS A 159 18.43 16.29 6.27
CA LYS A 159 18.85 17.68 6.55
C LYS A 159 19.42 18.24 5.25
N LYS A 160 18.88 19.37 4.76
CA LYS A 160 19.51 20.12 3.66
C LYS A 160 20.95 20.40 4.10
N SER A 161 21.91 19.84 3.42
CA SER A 161 23.31 20.24 3.60
C SER A 161 23.41 21.69 3.14
N ASP A 162 23.69 22.59 4.08
CA ASP A 162 24.05 23.97 3.75
C ASP A 162 25.19 23.95 2.75
N LYS A 163 24.91 24.38 1.52
CA LYS A 163 25.90 24.67 0.49
C LYS A 163 26.25 26.13 0.57
#